data_fc82031c5dd47c490e03416e3ccdcc87
#
_entry.id   fc82031c5dd47c490e03416e3ccdcc87
#
_cell.length_a   1.000
_cell.length_b   1.000
_cell.length_c   1.000
_cell.angle_alpha   90.00
_cell.angle_beta   90.00
_cell.angle_gamma   90.00
#
_symmetry.space_group_name_H-M   'P 1'
#
loop_
_entity.id
_entity.type
_entity.pdbx_description
1 polymer ?
#
loop_
_entity_poly.entity_id
_entity_poly.type
_entity_poly.pdbx_seq_one_letter_code
_entity_poly.pdbx_strand_id
1 'polypeptide(L)'
;MNLHKLLLTKNECYIRGAKMTPKGIMVHSTGANNPTLRRYVGPDDGLLGANQYGNHWNTYRPGGRQVCVHGFIGKLKDGSIATYQTLPWDMVGWHSGGGKKGSANNIGYIGFEICEDGLTDAAYFNAVYKEAVELCAMLCKAYGIKPEKPTLICHSEGCTLGIASNHGDVMHWFPKHGKSMDTFRADVKKAMGGTNSTTKPSTTTDALYRVRKTWADSKTQKGAFSSLENAKRCADKNPGYSVFNGKGEAVYPVKAADLPYLVQVTTAVLNIRKGPGTNYGQNGSIKDKGVYTIVEDKTGAGSTAGWGKLKSGAGWISLDYCKKL
;
A
#
# COMPACT_ATOMS: atom_id res chain seq x y z
N MET A 1 -0.92 -3.36 -3.76
CA MET A 1 0.20 -2.61 -4.37
C MET A 1 -0.33 -1.55 -5.32
N ASN A 2 0.20 -0.33 -5.24
CA ASN A 2 -0.14 0.81 -6.09
C ASN A 2 1.04 1.11 -7.03
N LEU A 3 1.19 0.31 -8.09
CA LEU A 3 2.35 0.37 -8.98
C LEU A 3 2.09 1.28 -10.18
N HIS A 4 2.96 2.27 -10.34
CA HIS A 4 3.07 3.17 -11.49
C HIS A 4 4.40 2.94 -12.22
N LYS A 5 4.50 3.46 -13.43
CA LYS A 5 5.73 3.38 -14.23
C LYS A 5 6.09 4.75 -14.76
N LEU A 6 7.26 5.24 -14.37
CA LEU A 6 7.88 6.45 -14.91
C LEU A 6 9.39 6.21 -15.00
N LEU A 7 9.85 5.79 -16.17
CA LEU A 7 11.25 5.44 -16.36
C LEU A 7 12.13 6.69 -16.39
N LEU A 8 13.28 6.61 -15.71
CA LEU A 8 14.25 7.71 -15.59
C LEU A 8 15.15 7.79 -16.85
N THR A 9 14.54 8.09 -17.98
CA THR A 9 15.16 7.99 -19.31
C THR A 9 16.34 8.93 -19.53
N LYS A 10 16.48 9.98 -18.71
CA LYS A 10 17.63 10.91 -18.74
C LYS A 10 18.76 10.49 -17.82
N ASN A 11 18.60 9.45 -17.00
CA ASN A 11 19.63 8.95 -16.11
C ASN A 11 20.68 8.17 -16.90
N GLU A 12 21.98 8.36 -16.57
CA GLU A 12 23.10 7.69 -17.27
C GLU A 12 22.94 6.17 -17.27
N CYS A 13 22.46 5.58 -16.18
CA CYS A 13 22.23 4.15 -16.08
C CYS A 13 21.21 3.66 -17.11
N TYR A 14 20.08 4.37 -17.27
CA TYR A 14 19.08 4.07 -18.28
C TYR A 14 19.65 4.22 -19.70
N ILE A 15 20.39 5.31 -19.96
CA ILE A 15 21.01 5.60 -21.27
C ILE A 15 22.00 4.50 -21.66
N ARG A 16 22.79 3.98 -20.71
CA ARG A 16 23.71 2.85 -20.98
C ARG A 16 22.97 1.55 -21.30
N GLY A 17 21.80 1.36 -20.75
CA GLY A 17 20.86 0.30 -21.11
C GLY A 17 21.36 -1.14 -20.93
N ALA A 18 22.36 -1.36 -20.07
CA ALA A 18 22.91 -2.69 -19.82
C ALA A 18 21.82 -3.65 -19.31
N LYS A 19 21.76 -4.86 -19.88
CA LYS A 19 20.75 -5.86 -19.54
C LYS A 19 21.27 -6.84 -18.50
N MET A 20 20.35 -7.38 -17.68
CA MET A 20 20.61 -8.46 -16.74
C MET A 20 19.46 -9.46 -16.74
N THR A 21 19.74 -10.65 -16.25
CA THR A 21 18.71 -11.61 -15.83
C THR A 21 18.47 -11.41 -14.33
N PRO A 22 17.26 -11.03 -13.88
CA PRO A 22 16.98 -10.89 -12.47
C PRO A 22 17.18 -12.21 -11.71
N LYS A 23 18.04 -12.18 -10.68
CA LYS A 23 18.40 -13.34 -9.83
C LYS A 23 18.15 -13.09 -8.36
N GLY A 24 17.98 -11.82 -7.97
CA GLY A 24 17.76 -11.44 -6.59
C GLY A 24 17.09 -10.07 -6.48
N ILE A 25 16.73 -9.70 -5.26
CA ILE A 25 16.17 -8.41 -4.91
C ILE A 25 16.99 -7.84 -3.74
N MET A 26 17.37 -6.57 -3.85
CA MET A 26 18.01 -5.83 -2.76
C MET A 26 17.11 -4.66 -2.33
N VAL A 27 16.71 -4.69 -1.08
CA VAL A 27 15.87 -3.68 -0.46
C VAL A 27 16.75 -2.58 0.10
N HIS A 28 16.44 -1.34 -0.28
CA HIS A 28 17.09 -0.15 0.23
C HIS A 28 16.09 0.80 0.89
N SER A 29 16.61 1.79 1.60
CA SER A 29 15.87 2.96 2.03
C SER A 29 16.73 4.21 1.89
N THR A 30 16.09 5.35 1.65
CA THR A 30 16.76 6.54 1.10
C THR A 30 17.72 7.25 2.05
N GLY A 31 17.76 6.89 3.33
CA GLY A 31 18.63 7.53 4.35
C GLY A 31 18.35 9.03 4.54
N ALA A 32 17.17 9.51 4.16
CA ALA A 32 16.82 10.92 4.18
C ALA A 32 15.36 11.10 4.62
N ASN A 33 15.13 12.01 5.56
CA ASN A 33 13.78 12.35 6.02
C ASN A 33 12.99 13.08 4.90
N ASN A 34 12.60 12.34 3.89
CA ASN A 34 11.76 12.80 2.79
C ASN A 34 10.90 11.67 2.24
N PRO A 35 9.68 11.48 2.76
CA PRO A 35 8.80 10.39 2.38
C PRO A 35 8.15 10.56 1.00
N THR A 36 8.40 11.67 0.28
CA THR A 36 7.69 11.99 -0.96
C THR A 36 8.40 11.47 -2.20
N LEU A 37 7.68 10.76 -3.05
CA LEU A 37 8.20 10.22 -4.31
C LEU A 37 8.72 11.30 -5.25
N ARG A 38 8.11 12.49 -5.28
CA ARG A 38 8.54 13.61 -6.15
C ARG A 38 10.00 14.03 -5.93
N ARG A 39 10.59 13.71 -4.76
CA ARG A 39 12.01 13.98 -4.48
C ARG A 39 12.93 13.14 -5.37
N TYR A 40 12.51 11.95 -5.73
CA TYR A 40 13.32 10.94 -6.41
C TYR A 40 12.84 10.64 -7.82
N VAL A 41 11.53 10.70 -8.04
CA VAL A 41 10.88 10.37 -9.31
C VAL A 41 10.34 11.63 -9.96
N GLY A 42 10.54 11.77 -11.26
CA GLY A 42 10.06 12.93 -12.01
C GLY A 42 10.31 12.84 -13.51
N PRO A 43 9.74 13.77 -14.27
CA PRO A 43 8.91 14.91 -13.86
C PRO A 43 7.55 14.54 -13.27
N ASP A 44 6.80 15.54 -12.80
CA ASP A 44 5.42 15.34 -12.31
C ASP A 44 4.55 14.76 -13.42
N ASP A 45 3.87 13.68 -13.11
CA ASP A 45 2.91 12.99 -13.97
C ASP A 45 1.45 13.27 -13.57
N GLY A 46 1.24 14.28 -12.73
CA GLY A 46 -0.06 14.60 -12.15
C GLY A 46 -0.34 13.91 -10.81
N LEU A 47 0.42 12.88 -10.42
CA LEU A 47 0.28 12.16 -9.16
C LEU A 47 1.42 12.47 -8.18
N LEU A 48 2.63 12.69 -8.68
CA LEU A 48 3.82 12.97 -7.87
C LEU A 48 3.75 14.34 -7.20
N GLY A 49 3.24 15.35 -7.90
CA GLY A 49 3.32 16.75 -7.53
C GLY A 49 4.65 17.40 -7.93
N ALA A 50 4.65 18.72 -7.98
CA ALA A 50 5.80 19.49 -8.44
C ALA A 50 7.01 19.32 -7.50
N ASN A 51 8.18 19.07 -8.09
CA ASN A 51 9.48 19.12 -7.42
C ASN A 51 10.13 20.47 -7.70
N GLN A 52 10.02 21.41 -6.78
CA GLN A 52 10.51 22.78 -6.92
C GLN A 52 12.04 22.87 -7.08
N TYR A 53 12.77 21.87 -6.60
CA TYR A 53 14.24 21.86 -6.62
C TYR A 53 14.83 21.16 -7.86
N GLY A 54 14.00 20.55 -8.72
CA GLY A 54 14.45 19.81 -9.89
C GLY A 54 15.44 18.67 -9.60
N ASN A 55 15.51 18.22 -8.33
CA ASN A 55 16.50 17.29 -7.83
C ASN A 55 16.07 15.82 -7.87
N HIS A 56 15.05 15.47 -8.66
CA HIS A 56 14.67 14.08 -8.94
C HIS A 56 15.72 13.34 -9.77
N TRP A 57 15.69 12.02 -9.73
CA TRP A 57 16.76 11.21 -10.35
C TRP A 57 16.64 11.04 -11.87
N ASN A 58 15.64 11.62 -12.52
CA ASN A 58 15.55 11.68 -13.98
C ASN A 58 16.43 12.79 -14.55
N THR A 59 17.70 12.76 -14.18
CA THR A 59 18.80 13.61 -14.67
C THR A 59 20.01 12.73 -14.95
N TYR A 60 20.96 13.18 -15.77
CA TYR A 60 22.10 12.36 -16.19
C TYR A 60 22.85 11.72 -15.01
N ARG A 61 23.22 12.52 -14.01
CA ARG A 61 23.85 12.07 -12.75
C ARG A 61 23.22 12.83 -11.58
N PRO A 62 22.21 12.26 -10.91
CA PRO A 62 21.56 12.95 -9.81
C PRO A 62 22.53 13.23 -8.67
N GLY A 63 22.69 14.53 -8.31
CA GLY A 63 23.68 14.96 -7.34
C GLY A 63 25.13 14.66 -7.73
N GLY A 64 25.44 14.62 -9.04
CA GLY A 64 26.75 14.29 -9.58
C GLY A 64 27.16 12.80 -9.50
N ARG A 65 26.26 11.91 -9.06
CA ARG A 65 26.55 10.49 -8.77
C ARG A 65 25.99 9.56 -9.86
N GLN A 66 26.68 8.45 -10.08
CA GLN A 66 26.21 7.34 -10.90
C GLN A 66 25.34 6.43 -10.04
N VAL A 67 24.06 6.76 -9.93
CA VAL A 67 23.07 6.01 -9.13
C VAL A 67 21.76 5.86 -9.88
N CYS A 68 21.15 4.70 -9.78
CA CYS A 68 19.79 4.45 -10.22
C CYS A 68 19.26 3.15 -9.61
N VAL A 69 17.97 3.15 -9.27
CA VAL A 69 17.25 1.98 -8.78
C VAL A 69 16.09 1.65 -9.69
N HIS A 70 15.55 0.43 -9.57
CA HIS A 70 14.43 -0.04 -10.37
C HIS A 70 13.07 0.50 -9.91
N GLY A 71 12.99 0.97 -8.66
CA GLY A 71 11.76 1.55 -8.14
C GLY A 71 11.95 2.35 -6.87
N PHE A 72 10.99 3.21 -6.60
CA PHE A 72 10.85 3.94 -5.34
C PHE A 72 9.46 3.70 -4.74
N ILE A 73 9.40 3.57 -3.41
CA ILE A 73 8.16 3.46 -2.64
C ILE A 73 8.06 4.66 -1.71
N GLY A 74 6.93 5.39 -1.74
CA GLY A 74 6.74 6.56 -0.90
C GLY A 74 5.41 7.24 -1.11
N LYS A 75 5.27 8.48 -0.60
CA LYS A 75 4.05 9.28 -0.70
C LYS A 75 3.89 9.95 -2.05
N LEU A 76 2.69 9.87 -2.62
CA LEU A 76 2.20 10.73 -3.69
C LEU A 76 1.84 12.12 -3.14
N LYS A 77 1.43 13.05 -4.02
CA LYS A 77 1.02 14.40 -3.63
C LYS A 77 -0.22 14.43 -2.72
N ASP A 78 -1.07 13.42 -2.81
CA ASP A 78 -2.28 13.28 -1.99
C ASP A 78 -2.02 12.54 -0.67
N GLY A 79 -0.75 12.18 -0.39
CA GLY A 79 -0.34 11.44 0.81
C GLY A 79 -0.52 9.93 0.72
N SER A 80 -1.12 9.39 -0.33
CA SER A 80 -1.23 7.94 -0.52
C SER A 80 0.13 7.32 -0.84
N ILE A 81 0.31 6.04 -0.50
CA ILE A 81 1.54 5.31 -0.79
C ILE A 81 1.46 4.69 -2.19
N ALA A 82 2.57 4.77 -2.91
CA ALA A 82 2.72 4.14 -4.21
C ALA A 82 4.14 3.62 -4.43
N THR A 83 4.26 2.70 -5.38
CA THR A 83 5.52 2.26 -5.98
C THR A 83 5.63 2.87 -7.37
N TYR A 84 6.79 3.47 -7.69
CA TYR A 84 7.14 3.86 -9.06
C TYR A 84 8.24 2.97 -9.61
N GLN A 85 7.98 2.25 -10.68
CA GLN A 85 9.02 1.60 -11.46
C GLN A 85 9.80 2.66 -12.25
N THR A 86 11.11 2.73 -12.04
CA THR A 86 12.02 3.75 -12.58
C THR A 86 13.04 3.22 -13.57
N LEU A 87 13.29 1.91 -13.54
CA LEU A 87 14.04 1.18 -14.59
C LEU A 87 13.25 -0.07 -15.03
N PRO A 88 13.44 -0.57 -16.26
CA PRO A 88 13.05 -1.95 -16.59
C PRO A 88 13.65 -2.94 -15.61
N TRP A 89 12.85 -3.92 -15.15
CA TRP A 89 13.33 -4.89 -14.16
C TRP A 89 14.49 -5.76 -14.62
N ASP A 90 14.68 -5.88 -15.94
CA ASP A 90 15.75 -6.62 -16.62
C ASP A 90 16.96 -5.75 -17.01
N MET A 91 17.05 -4.54 -16.48
CA MET A 91 18.17 -3.62 -16.71
C MET A 91 19.10 -3.63 -15.49
N VAL A 92 20.40 -3.51 -15.69
CA VAL A 92 21.38 -3.35 -14.60
C VAL A 92 21.14 -2.01 -13.91
N GLY A 93 20.75 -2.04 -12.64
CA GLY A 93 20.67 -0.84 -11.80
C GLY A 93 22.02 -0.49 -11.16
N TRP A 94 22.18 0.74 -10.68
CA TRP A 94 23.40 1.20 -9.99
C TRP A 94 23.07 1.61 -8.56
N HIS A 95 22.83 0.61 -7.70
CA HIS A 95 22.29 0.82 -6.36
C HIS A 95 23.12 0.19 -5.22
N SER A 96 23.97 -0.82 -5.52
CA SER A 96 24.64 -1.56 -4.45
C SER A 96 26.09 -1.11 -4.20
N GLY A 97 26.68 -0.31 -5.10
CA GLY A 97 28.11 -0.11 -5.09
C GLY A 97 28.87 -1.41 -5.35
N GLY A 98 30.06 -1.55 -4.78
CA GLY A 98 30.89 -2.73 -4.89
C GLY A 98 31.33 -3.27 -3.54
N GLY A 99 31.52 -4.57 -3.44
CA GLY A 99 32.08 -5.29 -2.29
C GLY A 99 33.29 -6.13 -2.70
N LYS A 100 33.88 -6.85 -1.76
CA LYS A 100 35.09 -7.69 -1.95
C LYS A 100 34.87 -8.83 -2.96
N LYS A 101 33.64 -9.25 -3.20
CA LYS A 101 33.24 -10.33 -4.12
C LYS A 101 32.52 -9.86 -5.38
N GLY A 102 32.53 -8.54 -5.64
CA GLY A 102 31.83 -7.94 -6.78
C GLY A 102 30.68 -7.02 -6.40
N SER A 103 29.69 -6.90 -7.28
CA SER A 103 28.56 -5.98 -7.11
C SER A 103 27.25 -6.71 -7.37
N ALA A 104 26.27 -6.55 -6.50
CA ALA A 104 24.91 -7.06 -6.68
C ALA A 104 24.28 -6.52 -7.97
N ASN A 105 24.64 -5.30 -8.40
CA ASN A 105 24.21 -4.74 -9.68
C ASN A 105 24.53 -5.70 -10.85
N ASN A 106 25.77 -6.21 -10.91
CA ASN A 106 26.26 -7.05 -12.00
C ASN A 106 25.83 -8.52 -11.85
N ILE A 107 25.48 -8.94 -10.62
CA ILE A 107 25.00 -10.31 -10.36
C ILE A 107 23.56 -10.47 -10.84
N GLY A 108 22.79 -9.38 -10.94
CA GLY A 108 21.40 -9.40 -11.37
C GLY A 108 20.39 -9.14 -10.23
N TYR A 109 20.73 -8.26 -9.28
CA TYR A 109 19.77 -7.87 -8.26
C TYR A 109 18.95 -6.67 -8.71
N ILE A 110 17.62 -6.81 -8.61
CA ILE A 110 16.68 -5.69 -8.69
C ILE A 110 16.81 -4.90 -7.38
N GLY A 111 17.12 -3.60 -7.44
CA GLY A 111 17.16 -2.73 -6.27
C GLY A 111 16.02 -1.73 -6.28
N PHE A 112 15.40 -1.49 -5.14
CA PHE A 112 14.42 -0.42 -4.96
C PHE A 112 14.62 0.27 -3.62
N GLU A 113 14.21 1.54 -3.56
CA GLU A 113 14.34 2.41 -2.40
C GLU A 113 12.98 2.64 -1.72
N ILE A 114 12.92 2.49 -0.42
CA ILE A 114 11.79 2.95 0.39
C ILE A 114 12.13 4.37 0.87
N CYS A 115 11.32 5.36 0.50
CA CYS A 115 11.49 6.73 0.96
C CYS A 115 11.30 6.78 2.48
N GLU A 116 12.26 7.32 3.21
CA GLU A 116 12.18 7.42 4.66
C GLU A 116 11.46 8.71 5.09
N ASP A 117 10.80 8.61 6.22
CA ASP A 117 10.36 9.75 7.04
C ASP A 117 11.37 10.00 8.19
N GLY A 118 10.93 10.63 9.28
CA GLY A 118 11.75 10.79 10.50
C GLY A 118 11.99 9.49 11.28
N LEU A 119 11.71 8.32 10.69
CA LEU A 119 11.89 6.95 11.23
C LEU A 119 11.00 6.60 12.44
N THR A 120 10.00 7.41 12.76
CA THR A 120 9.16 7.23 13.97
C THR A 120 7.67 7.10 13.69
N ASP A 121 7.18 7.46 12.49
CA ASP A 121 5.77 7.33 12.11
C ASP A 121 5.45 5.86 11.78
N ALA A 122 4.85 5.16 12.74
CA ALA A 122 4.46 3.76 12.58
C ALA A 122 3.38 3.56 11.50
N ALA A 123 2.50 4.53 11.28
CA ALA A 123 1.47 4.43 10.25
C ALA A 123 2.09 4.50 8.85
N TYR A 124 3.02 5.44 8.65
CA TYR A 124 3.78 5.54 7.42
C TYR A 124 4.63 4.29 7.17
N PHE A 125 5.41 3.88 8.18
CA PHE A 125 6.24 2.68 8.09
C PHE A 125 5.42 1.45 7.66
N ASN A 126 4.31 1.16 8.35
CA ASN A 126 3.47 0.01 8.03
C ASN A 126 2.90 0.07 6.61
N ALA A 127 2.57 1.26 6.11
CA ALA A 127 2.05 1.43 4.77
C ALA A 127 3.12 1.16 3.68
N VAL A 128 4.34 1.71 3.81
CA VAL A 128 5.43 1.46 2.85
C VAL A 128 6.01 0.07 2.97
N TYR A 129 6.07 -0.50 4.19
CA TYR A 129 6.49 -1.87 4.42
C TYR A 129 5.56 -2.87 3.70
N LYS A 130 4.24 -2.69 3.85
CA LYS A 130 3.26 -3.51 3.14
C LYS A 130 3.42 -3.41 1.63
N GLU A 131 3.59 -2.20 1.10
CA GLU A 131 3.80 -1.96 -0.33
C GLU A 131 5.08 -2.65 -0.82
N ALA A 132 6.18 -2.61 -0.03
CA ALA A 132 7.44 -3.28 -0.34
C ALA A 132 7.30 -4.82 -0.32
N VAL A 133 6.55 -5.38 0.63
CA VAL A 133 6.23 -6.82 0.67
C VAL A 133 5.47 -7.24 -0.59
N GLU A 134 4.48 -6.47 -1.01
CA GLU A 134 3.69 -6.75 -2.21
C GLU A 134 4.53 -6.64 -3.49
N LEU A 135 5.42 -5.64 -3.59
CA LEU A 135 6.37 -5.49 -4.69
C LEU A 135 7.31 -6.70 -4.78
N CYS A 136 7.94 -7.09 -3.66
CA CYS A 136 8.82 -8.24 -3.61
C CYS A 136 8.10 -9.53 -3.97
N ALA A 137 6.87 -9.74 -3.48
CA ALA A 137 6.08 -10.92 -3.82
C ALA A 137 5.77 -11.01 -5.32
N MET A 138 5.46 -9.87 -5.96
CA MET A 138 5.25 -9.77 -7.41
C MET A 138 6.54 -10.12 -8.17
N LEU A 139 7.67 -9.52 -7.81
CA LEU A 139 8.96 -9.75 -8.46
C LEU A 139 9.44 -11.19 -8.27
N CYS A 140 9.32 -11.74 -7.06
CA CYS A 140 9.64 -13.14 -6.77
C CYS A 140 8.86 -14.10 -7.68
N LYS A 141 7.56 -13.88 -7.85
CA LYS A 141 6.72 -14.69 -8.76
C LYS A 141 7.10 -14.51 -10.22
N ALA A 142 7.35 -13.27 -10.65
CA ALA A 142 7.65 -12.95 -12.05
C ALA A 142 8.97 -13.56 -12.54
N TYR A 143 9.98 -13.64 -11.65
CA TYR A 143 11.33 -14.05 -11.99
C TYR A 143 11.78 -15.36 -11.32
N GLY A 144 10.90 -16.04 -10.61
CA GLY A 144 11.24 -17.29 -9.93
C GLY A 144 12.23 -17.10 -8.76
N ILE A 145 12.30 -15.90 -8.19
CA ILE A 145 13.21 -15.56 -7.08
C ILE A 145 12.61 -16.10 -5.77
N LYS A 146 13.39 -16.85 -5.00
CA LYS A 146 12.95 -17.32 -3.68
C LYS A 146 13.06 -16.17 -2.66
N PRO A 147 12.07 -15.96 -1.77
CA PRO A 147 12.13 -14.93 -0.74
C PRO A 147 12.96 -15.38 0.48
N GLU A 148 14.23 -15.66 0.25
CA GLU A 148 15.20 -16.15 1.24
C GLU A 148 16.59 -15.56 0.97
N LYS A 149 17.53 -15.68 1.91
CA LYS A 149 18.96 -15.40 1.65
C LYS A 149 19.52 -16.46 0.68
N PRO A 150 20.38 -16.06 -0.24
CA PRO A 150 20.85 -14.69 -0.50
C PRO A 150 20.02 -13.91 -1.51
N THR A 151 18.91 -14.44 -2.00
CA THR A 151 18.16 -13.92 -3.15
C THR A 151 17.22 -12.75 -2.82
N LEU A 152 16.79 -12.58 -1.57
CA LEU A 152 16.07 -11.41 -1.07
C LEU A 152 16.81 -10.87 0.17
N ILE A 153 17.53 -9.78 -0.01
CA ILE A 153 18.42 -9.17 0.98
C ILE A 153 18.20 -7.66 1.08
N CYS A 154 18.76 -7.04 2.10
CA CYS A 154 18.93 -5.58 2.17
C CYS A 154 20.40 -5.20 1.91
N HIS A 155 20.68 -3.89 1.84
CA HIS A 155 22.02 -3.40 1.53
C HIS A 155 23.06 -3.89 2.54
N SER A 156 22.78 -3.80 3.85
CA SER A 156 23.71 -4.26 4.90
C SER A 156 24.02 -5.76 4.83
N GLU A 157 23.03 -6.59 4.46
CA GLU A 157 23.25 -8.01 4.19
C GLU A 157 24.11 -8.24 2.94
N GLY A 158 23.92 -7.42 1.89
CA GLY A 158 24.75 -7.41 0.69
C GLY A 158 26.22 -7.08 0.99
N CYS A 159 26.44 -6.10 1.88
CA CYS A 159 27.78 -5.79 2.39
C CYS A 159 28.40 -6.99 3.11
N THR A 160 27.67 -7.65 4.00
CA THR A 160 28.13 -8.86 4.71
C THR A 160 28.46 -10.00 3.73
N LEU A 161 27.70 -10.14 2.66
CA LEU A 161 27.97 -11.12 1.59
C LEU A 161 29.15 -10.72 0.70
N GLY A 162 29.64 -9.49 0.77
CA GLY A 162 30.75 -8.96 -0.01
C GLY A 162 30.35 -8.51 -1.42
N ILE A 163 29.09 -8.24 -1.67
CA ILE A 163 28.54 -7.85 -2.99
C ILE A 163 27.94 -6.44 -3.01
N ALA A 164 28.09 -5.69 -1.92
CA ALA A 164 27.65 -4.30 -1.82
C ALA A 164 28.63 -3.47 -0.97
N SER A 165 28.56 -2.16 -1.11
CA SER A 165 29.26 -1.21 -0.24
C SER A 165 28.69 -1.21 1.18
N ASN A 166 29.39 -0.56 2.11
CA ASN A 166 28.97 -0.53 3.52
C ASN A 166 27.88 0.54 3.73
N HIS A 167 26.63 0.09 3.80
CA HIS A 167 25.47 0.93 4.15
C HIS A 167 24.54 0.15 5.10
N GLY A 168 23.88 0.87 6.02
CA GLY A 168 23.07 0.28 7.09
C GLY A 168 21.59 0.03 6.73
N ASP A 169 21.15 0.43 5.56
CA ASP A 169 19.75 0.31 5.12
C ASP A 169 19.40 -1.16 4.83
N VAL A 170 18.27 -1.62 5.26
CA VAL A 170 17.14 -0.95 5.95
C VAL A 170 17.18 -1.16 7.48
N MET A 171 18.30 -1.70 7.99
CA MET A 171 18.41 -2.21 9.37
C MET A 171 18.51 -1.10 10.45
N HIS A 172 18.73 0.15 10.04
CA HIS A 172 18.63 1.30 10.95
C HIS A 172 17.17 1.73 11.20
N TRP A 173 16.22 1.28 10.36
CA TRP A 173 14.81 1.67 10.41
C TRP A 173 13.89 0.53 10.84
N PHE A 174 13.93 -0.63 10.17
CA PHE A 174 13.03 -1.76 10.42
C PHE A 174 12.91 -2.18 11.89
N PRO A 175 14.02 -2.31 12.65
CA PRO A 175 13.95 -2.69 14.06
C PRO A 175 13.22 -1.71 14.96
N LYS A 176 13.16 -0.41 14.60
CA LYS A 176 12.40 0.61 15.34
C LYS A 176 10.89 0.34 15.32
N HIS A 177 10.43 -0.44 14.35
CA HIS A 177 9.04 -0.85 14.17
C HIS A 177 8.85 -2.36 14.40
N GLY A 178 9.76 -3.02 15.11
CA GLY A 178 9.67 -4.45 15.43
C GLY A 178 9.80 -5.38 14.22
N LYS A 179 10.42 -4.91 13.13
CA LYS A 179 10.64 -5.68 11.91
C LYS A 179 12.12 -6.00 11.71
N SER A 180 12.39 -7.09 10.98
CA SER A 180 13.73 -7.50 10.54
C SER A 180 13.65 -7.97 9.09
N MET A 181 14.79 -8.22 8.45
CA MET A 181 14.79 -8.84 7.12
C MET A 181 14.26 -10.28 7.15
N ASP A 182 14.37 -11.00 8.27
CA ASP A 182 13.76 -12.33 8.39
C ASP A 182 12.23 -12.24 8.45
N THR A 183 11.67 -11.31 9.22
CA THR A 183 10.23 -11.05 9.21
C THR A 183 9.76 -10.56 7.85
N PHE A 184 10.54 -9.70 7.17
CA PHE A 184 10.23 -9.22 5.82
C PHE A 184 10.16 -10.38 4.81
N ARG A 185 11.15 -11.28 4.80
CA ARG A 185 11.14 -12.48 3.94
C ARG A 185 9.97 -13.40 4.23
N ALA A 186 9.62 -13.60 5.50
CA ALA A 186 8.46 -14.39 5.90
C ALA A 186 7.14 -13.74 5.43
N ASP A 187 7.00 -12.42 5.55
CA ASP A 187 5.84 -11.68 5.08
C ASP A 187 5.74 -11.74 3.54
N VAL A 188 6.86 -11.64 2.80
CA VAL A 188 6.90 -11.83 1.34
C VAL A 188 6.48 -13.25 0.96
N LYS A 189 7.02 -14.27 1.63
CA LYS A 189 6.66 -15.69 1.41
C LYS A 189 5.17 -15.91 1.63
N LYS A 190 4.61 -15.33 2.69
CA LYS A 190 3.18 -15.36 2.98
C LYS A 190 2.37 -14.68 1.87
N ALA A 191 2.79 -13.53 1.37
CA ALA A 191 2.15 -12.83 0.26
C ALA A 191 2.23 -13.61 -1.07
N MET A 192 3.25 -14.43 -1.25
CA MET A 192 3.36 -15.35 -2.39
C MET A 192 2.46 -16.58 -2.27
N GLY A 193 2.30 -17.14 -1.08
CA GLY A 193 1.51 -18.36 -0.82
C GLY A 193 0.05 -18.09 -0.45
N GLY A 194 -0.30 -16.85 -0.11
CA GLY A 194 -1.68 -16.45 0.13
C GLY A 194 -2.47 -16.52 -1.18
N THR A 195 -3.57 -17.25 -1.17
CA THR A 195 -4.59 -17.25 -2.23
C THR A 195 -5.29 -15.88 -2.30
N ASN A 196 -4.52 -14.85 -2.63
CA ASN A 196 -5.02 -13.70 -3.33
C ASN A 196 -4.56 -13.91 -4.77
N SER A 197 -5.44 -14.46 -5.56
CA SER A 197 -5.31 -14.65 -6.99
C SER A 197 -4.76 -13.39 -7.64
N THR A 198 -3.42 -13.30 -7.79
CA THR A 198 -2.81 -12.46 -8.80
C THR A 198 -2.68 -13.31 -10.04
N THR A 199 -3.80 -13.62 -10.67
CA THR A 199 -3.81 -13.96 -12.07
C THR A 199 -3.14 -12.82 -12.84
N LYS A 200 -2.10 -13.16 -13.66
CA LYS A 200 -1.72 -12.49 -14.90
C LYS A 200 -2.95 -11.75 -15.43
N PRO A 201 -2.88 -10.53 -15.97
CA PRO A 201 -4.04 -9.89 -16.55
C PRO A 201 -4.61 -10.80 -17.64
N SER A 202 -5.45 -11.70 -17.22
CA SER A 202 -6.46 -12.32 -18.08
C SER A 202 -7.48 -11.23 -18.29
N THR A 203 -7.72 -10.89 -19.53
CA THR A 203 -8.79 -10.01 -20.00
C THR A 203 -10.15 -10.62 -19.71
N THR A 204 -10.47 -10.80 -18.41
CA THR A 204 -11.82 -11.07 -17.97
C THR A 204 -12.28 -9.92 -17.11
N THR A 205 -13.35 -9.29 -17.52
CA THR A 205 -14.02 -8.12 -16.95
C THR A 205 -14.43 -8.26 -15.49
N ASP A 206 -14.24 -9.43 -14.86
CA ASP A 206 -14.76 -9.78 -13.54
C ASP A 206 -13.83 -9.50 -12.34
N ALA A 207 -12.58 -9.10 -12.59
CA ALA A 207 -11.57 -8.94 -11.53
C ALA A 207 -11.43 -7.50 -10.99
N LEU A 208 -12.22 -6.53 -11.49
CA LEU A 208 -12.04 -5.11 -11.13
C LEU A 208 -13.17 -4.61 -10.24
N TYR A 209 -12.77 -3.87 -9.21
CA TYR A 209 -13.68 -3.01 -8.43
C TYR A 209 -14.01 -1.76 -9.22
N ARG A 210 -15.29 -1.52 -9.51
CA ARG A 210 -15.75 -0.37 -10.28
C ARG A 210 -16.43 0.65 -9.39
N VAL A 211 -16.08 1.92 -9.53
CA VAL A 211 -16.69 3.03 -8.80
C VAL A 211 -17.73 3.67 -9.70
N ARG A 212 -19.02 3.50 -9.34
CA ARG A 212 -20.20 3.97 -10.10
C ARG A 212 -21.28 4.46 -9.15
N LYS A 213 -22.28 5.19 -9.68
CA LYS A 213 -23.49 5.50 -8.92
C LYS A 213 -24.35 4.27 -8.69
N THR A 214 -24.55 3.46 -9.72
CA THR A 214 -25.18 2.14 -9.67
C THR A 214 -24.40 1.17 -10.55
N TRP A 215 -24.54 -0.14 -10.35
CA TRP A 215 -23.86 -1.12 -11.19
C TRP A 215 -24.28 -1.01 -12.67
N ALA A 216 -25.57 -0.82 -12.92
CA ALA A 216 -26.13 -0.74 -14.26
C ALA A 216 -25.69 0.52 -15.04
N ASP A 217 -25.35 1.60 -14.33
CA ASP A 217 -24.98 2.87 -14.98
C ASP A 217 -23.48 2.94 -15.22
N SER A 218 -23.04 2.30 -16.29
CA SER A 218 -21.63 2.29 -16.71
C SER A 218 -21.11 3.68 -17.11
N LYS A 219 -21.98 4.60 -17.52
CA LYS A 219 -21.60 5.96 -17.91
C LYS A 219 -21.13 6.81 -16.73
N THR A 220 -21.54 6.45 -15.50
CA THR A 220 -21.10 7.15 -14.28
C THR A 220 -19.75 6.64 -13.74
N GLN A 221 -19.09 5.67 -14.38
CA GLN A 221 -17.88 5.08 -13.86
C GLN A 221 -16.77 6.12 -13.68
N LYS A 222 -16.29 6.28 -12.43
CA LYS A 222 -15.15 7.14 -12.06
C LYS A 222 -13.81 6.42 -12.14
N GLY A 223 -13.82 5.07 -12.06
CA GLY A 223 -12.62 4.26 -12.16
C GLY A 223 -12.91 2.77 -12.07
N ALA A 224 -11.92 1.98 -12.46
CA ALA A 224 -11.88 0.53 -12.28
C ALA A 224 -10.52 0.16 -11.69
N PHE A 225 -10.52 -0.54 -10.57
CA PHE A 225 -9.34 -0.77 -9.74
C PHE A 225 -9.17 -2.26 -9.43
N SER A 226 -7.96 -2.74 -9.48
CA SER A 226 -7.61 -4.08 -9.01
C SER A 226 -7.56 -4.16 -7.47
N SER A 227 -7.44 -3.03 -6.79
CA SER A 227 -7.43 -2.91 -5.33
C SER A 227 -8.75 -2.33 -4.82
N LEU A 228 -9.40 -3.05 -3.89
CA LEU A 228 -10.60 -2.56 -3.20
C LEU A 228 -10.33 -1.24 -2.46
N GLU A 229 -9.16 -1.09 -1.86
CA GLU A 229 -8.79 0.10 -1.11
C GLU A 229 -8.67 1.34 -2.01
N ASN A 230 -8.08 1.19 -3.20
CA ASN A 230 -8.01 2.27 -4.17
C ASN A 230 -9.41 2.63 -4.72
N ALA A 231 -10.27 1.63 -4.91
CA ALA A 231 -11.65 1.86 -5.30
C ALA A 231 -12.43 2.61 -4.22
N LYS A 232 -12.26 2.26 -2.93
CA LYS A 232 -12.86 2.98 -1.79
C LYS A 232 -12.44 4.44 -1.77
N ARG A 233 -11.14 4.73 -1.87
CA ARG A 233 -10.63 6.11 -1.92
C ARG A 233 -11.21 6.92 -3.08
N CYS A 234 -11.43 6.29 -4.23
CA CYS A 234 -12.11 6.93 -5.35
C CYS A 234 -13.56 7.22 -5.03
N ALA A 235 -14.27 6.30 -4.39
CA ALA A 235 -15.67 6.51 -3.97
C ALA A 235 -15.79 7.63 -2.93
N ASP A 236 -14.89 7.70 -1.94
CA ASP A 236 -14.86 8.74 -0.90
C ASP A 236 -14.69 10.16 -1.48
N LYS A 237 -13.90 10.29 -2.55
CA LYS A 237 -13.73 11.57 -3.29
C LYS A 237 -14.93 11.92 -4.19
N ASN A 238 -15.89 11.02 -4.34
CA ASN A 238 -17.06 11.19 -5.22
C ASN A 238 -18.33 10.83 -4.43
N PRO A 239 -18.92 11.75 -3.64
CA PRO A 239 -20.13 11.50 -2.89
C PRO A 239 -21.26 10.96 -3.77
N GLY A 240 -21.99 9.94 -3.27
CA GLY A 240 -23.05 9.26 -4.02
C GLY A 240 -22.56 8.15 -4.98
N TYR A 241 -21.27 7.80 -4.93
CA TYR A 241 -20.71 6.68 -5.66
C TYR A 241 -20.42 5.48 -4.76
N SER A 242 -20.58 4.29 -5.31
CA SER A 242 -20.29 3.02 -4.63
C SER A 242 -19.22 2.23 -5.37
N VAL A 243 -18.51 1.38 -4.64
CA VAL A 243 -17.60 0.40 -5.24
C VAL A 243 -18.36 -0.89 -5.47
N PHE A 244 -18.31 -1.41 -6.67
CA PHE A 244 -18.89 -2.69 -7.05
C PHE A 244 -17.79 -3.70 -7.39
N ASN A 245 -17.95 -4.95 -6.96
CA ASN A 245 -17.10 -6.06 -7.40
C ASN A 245 -17.46 -6.51 -8.83
N GLY A 246 -16.73 -7.49 -9.37
CA GLY A 246 -16.97 -8.00 -10.71
C GLY A 246 -18.33 -8.64 -10.92
N LYS A 247 -19.02 -9.04 -9.85
CA LYS A 247 -20.38 -9.59 -9.88
C LYS A 247 -21.47 -8.51 -9.82
N GLY A 248 -21.10 -7.24 -9.65
CA GLY A 248 -22.04 -6.14 -9.52
C GLY A 248 -22.59 -5.93 -8.12
N GLU A 249 -22.02 -6.60 -7.12
CA GLU A 249 -22.37 -6.39 -5.72
C GLU A 249 -21.66 -5.16 -5.19
N ALA A 250 -22.40 -4.25 -4.53
CA ALA A 250 -21.81 -3.09 -3.86
C ALA A 250 -20.99 -3.55 -2.64
N VAL A 251 -19.69 -3.29 -2.67
CA VAL A 251 -18.75 -3.67 -1.62
C VAL A 251 -18.23 -2.47 -0.83
N TYR A 252 -18.52 -1.24 -1.28
CA TYR A 252 -18.22 0.00 -0.57
C TYR A 252 -18.89 1.24 -1.20
N PRO A 253 -19.36 2.25 -0.45
CA PRO A 253 -19.73 1.94 0.93
C PRO A 253 -20.67 0.75 0.90
N VAL A 254 -20.59 -0.11 1.87
CA VAL A 254 -21.65 -1.11 2.05
C VAL A 254 -22.93 -0.28 2.14
N LYS A 255 -23.84 -0.45 1.18
CA LYS A 255 -25.04 0.38 0.99
C LYS A 255 -25.51 0.88 2.34
N ALA A 256 -25.43 2.20 2.58
CA ALA A 256 -26.05 2.77 3.76
C ALA A 256 -27.44 2.19 3.74
N ALA A 257 -27.76 1.38 4.71
CA ALA A 257 -29.09 0.81 4.79
C ALA A 257 -30.04 1.98 4.72
N ASP A 258 -31.10 1.86 3.91
CA ASP A 258 -32.09 2.94 3.76
C ASP A 258 -32.41 3.48 5.15
N LEU A 259 -31.74 4.56 5.52
CA LEU A 259 -31.93 5.19 6.82
C LEU A 259 -33.26 5.96 6.81
N PRO A 260 -34.02 5.86 7.89
CA PRO A 260 -33.81 5.08 9.10
C PRO A 260 -34.23 3.62 8.93
N TYR A 261 -33.53 2.69 9.63
CA TYR A 261 -33.89 1.27 9.67
C TYR A 261 -33.98 0.76 11.11
N LEU A 262 -34.61 -0.41 11.26
CA LEU A 262 -34.77 -1.05 12.55
C LEU A 262 -33.72 -2.12 12.79
N VAL A 263 -33.24 -2.20 14.02
CA VAL A 263 -32.39 -3.29 14.50
C VAL A 263 -32.95 -3.86 15.80
N GLN A 264 -32.88 -5.19 15.96
CA GLN A 264 -33.13 -5.87 17.22
C GLN A 264 -31.78 -6.13 17.90
N VAL A 265 -31.66 -5.70 19.16
CA VAL A 265 -30.48 -6.02 19.98
C VAL A 265 -30.51 -7.49 20.36
N THR A 266 -29.37 -8.20 20.14
CA THR A 266 -29.27 -9.65 20.39
C THR A 266 -28.56 -10.00 21.68
N THR A 267 -27.81 -9.07 22.28
CA THR A 267 -27.10 -9.26 23.57
C THR A 267 -27.92 -8.77 24.76
N ALA A 268 -27.64 -9.29 25.97
CA ALA A 268 -28.31 -8.88 27.19
C ALA A 268 -27.96 -7.45 27.63
N VAL A 269 -26.74 -6.99 27.33
CA VAL A 269 -26.29 -5.64 27.62
C VAL A 269 -25.49 -5.12 26.44
N LEU A 270 -25.86 -3.97 25.89
CA LEU A 270 -25.16 -3.30 24.80
C LEU A 270 -24.82 -1.88 25.22
N ASN A 271 -23.53 -1.55 25.21
CA ASN A 271 -23.08 -0.20 25.56
C ASN A 271 -23.46 0.83 24.48
N ILE A 272 -23.96 1.97 24.94
CA ILE A 272 -24.17 3.16 24.13
C ILE A 272 -22.93 4.05 24.30
N ARG A 273 -22.37 4.56 23.20
CA ARG A 273 -21.18 5.40 23.21
C ARG A 273 -21.44 6.80 22.66
N LYS A 274 -20.61 7.75 23.05
CA LYS A 274 -20.70 9.15 22.58
C LYS A 274 -20.34 9.32 21.11
N GLY A 275 -19.71 8.32 20.48
CA GLY A 275 -19.33 8.31 19.07
C GLY A 275 -19.18 6.89 18.52
N PRO A 276 -18.94 6.74 17.19
CA PRO A 276 -18.88 5.47 16.52
C PRO A 276 -17.53 4.77 16.75
N GLY A 277 -17.34 4.13 17.90
CA GLY A 277 -16.11 3.40 18.20
C GLY A 277 -15.92 3.11 19.70
N THR A 278 -15.14 2.07 20.01
CA THR A 278 -14.74 1.72 21.39
C THR A 278 -13.80 2.75 22.02
N ASN A 279 -13.19 3.60 21.22
CA ASN A 279 -12.36 4.75 21.64
C ASN A 279 -13.19 5.95 22.16
N TYR A 280 -14.52 5.93 21.97
CA TYR A 280 -15.41 6.95 22.56
C TYR A 280 -15.94 6.51 23.92
N GLY A 281 -16.08 7.46 24.84
CA GLY A 281 -16.62 7.24 26.17
C GLY A 281 -18.03 6.65 26.13
N GLN A 282 -18.36 5.83 27.13
CA GLN A 282 -19.68 5.26 27.30
C GLN A 282 -20.70 6.33 27.73
N ASN A 283 -21.92 6.29 27.21
CA ASN A 283 -23.02 7.21 27.48
C ASN A 283 -24.26 6.49 27.99
N GLY A 284 -24.13 5.25 28.42
CA GLY A 284 -25.23 4.41 28.91
C GLY A 284 -25.17 2.99 28.35
N SER A 285 -26.24 2.24 28.53
CA SER A 285 -26.39 0.88 28.01
C SER A 285 -27.84 0.51 27.75
N ILE A 286 -28.08 -0.31 26.74
CA ILE A 286 -29.33 -1.04 26.49
C ILE A 286 -29.26 -2.35 27.28
N LYS A 287 -30.27 -2.64 28.08
CA LYS A 287 -30.35 -3.83 28.95
C LYS A 287 -31.48 -4.77 28.55
N ASP A 288 -32.07 -4.54 27.39
CA ASP A 288 -33.10 -5.39 26.82
C ASP A 288 -32.71 -5.83 25.39
N LYS A 289 -33.46 -6.75 24.84
CA LYS A 289 -33.34 -7.19 23.46
C LYS A 289 -34.36 -6.50 22.55
N GLY A 290 -34.62 -5.22 22.83
CA GLY A 290 -35.60 -4.40 22.14
C GLY A 290 -35.24 -4.08 20.70
N VAL A 291 -36.19 -3.44 20.02
CA VAL A 291 -36.03 -2.96 18.65
C VAL A 291 -35.74 -1.47 18.69
N TYR A 292 -34.68 -1.06 17.97
CA TYR A 292 -34.19 0.32 17.94
C TYR A 292 -34.06 0.84 16.51
N THR A 293 -34.36 2.13 16.34
CA THR A 293 -34.22 2.79 15.04
C THR A 293 -32.83 3.38 14.92
N ILE A 294 -32.13 3.04 13.85
CA ILE A 294 -30.84 3.61 13.44
C ILE A 294 -31.07 4.72 12.42
N VAL A 295 -30.48 5.88 12.67
CA VAL A 295 -30.62 7.08 11.84
C VAL A 295 -29.32 7.50 11.15
N GLU A 296 -28.19 6.90 11.54
CA GLU A 296 -26.87 7.14 10.96
C GLU A 296 -25.99 5.93 11.18
N ASP A 297 -25.20 5.51 10.16
CA ASP A 297 -24.23 4.41 10.23
C ASP A 297 -22.83 4.94 10.01
N LYS A 298 -21.86 4.44 10.77
CA LYS A 298 -20.43 4.72 10.56
C LYS A 298 -19.57 3.51 10.89
N THR A 299 -18.45 3.38 10.20
CA THR A 299 -17.38 2.49 10.60
C THR A 299 -16.64 3.09 11.79
N GLY A 300 -16.07 2.24 12.67
CA GLY A 300 -15.34 2.71 13.83
C GLY A 300 -14.65 1.57 14.58
N ALA A 301 -13.73 1.92 15.46
CA ALA A 301 -12.96 0.95 16.24
C ALA A 301 -13.86 0.01 17.06
N GLY A 302 -13.54 -1.30 17.07
CA GLY A 302 -14.19 -2.32 17.91
C GLY A 302 -15.55 -2.78 17.41
N SER A 303 -15.86 -2.61 16.13
CA SER A 303 -17.01 -3.24 15.46
C SER A 303 -16.65 -3.59 14.00
N THR A 304 -17.02 -4.78 13.58
CA THR A 304 -16.87 -5.24 12.18
C THR A 304 -18.08 -4.88 11.33
N ALA A 305 -19.28 -4.89 11.92
CA ALA A 305 -20.53 -4.50 11.26
C ALA A 305 -20.75 -2.97 11.27
N GLY A 306 -19.88 -2.22 11.98
CA GLY A 306 -19.99 -0.77 12.13
C GLY A 306 -20.82 -0.34 13.37
N TRP A 307 -21.10 0.95 13.44
CA TRP A 307 -21.79 1.62 14.56
C TRP A 307 -23.02 2.32 14.04
N GLY A 308 -24.15 2.08 14.71
CA GLY A 308 -25.43 2.72 14.40
C GLY A 308 -25.79 3.78 15.44
N LYS A 309 -26.19 5.00 14.98
CA LYS A 309 -26.69 6.06 15.83
C LYS A 309 -28.17 5.86 16.12
N LEU A 310 -28.52 5.86 17.40
CA LEU A 310 -29.89 5.71 17.85
C LEU A 310 -30.71 6.96 17.55
N LYS A 311 -31.95 6.78 17.04
CA LYS A 311 -32.92 7.88 16.81
C LYS A 311 -33.24 8.66 18.05
N SER A 312 -33.17 8.03 19.24
CA SER A 312 -33.38 8.68 20.52
C SER A 312 -32.36 9.75 20.87
N GLY A 313 -31.24 9.85 20.13
CA GLY A 313 -30.14 10.74 20.47
C GLY A 313 -29.23 10.23 21.60
N ALA A 314 -29.47 9.06 22.16
CA ALA A 314 -28.70 8.51 23.28
C ALA A 314 -27.24 8.19 22.88
N GLY A 315 -26.93 8.04 21.60
CA GLY A 315 -25.58 7.80 21.12
C GLY A 315 -25.48 6.67 20.10
N TRP A 316 -24.33 6.00 20.08
CA TRP A 316 -23.94 4.99 19.11
C TRP A 316 -23.85 3.60 19.73
N ILE A 317 -24.35 2.58 19.03
CA ILE A 317 -24.26 1.17 19.42
C ILE A 317 -23.51 0.37 18.34
N SER A 318 -22.78 -0.67 18.75
CA SER A 318 -22.13 -1.59 17.82
C SER A 318 -23.17 -2.48 17.15
N LEU A 319 -23.16 -2.50 15.81
CA LEU A 319 -24.07 -3.31 15.00
C LEU A 319 -23.72 -4.81 15.01
N ASP A 320 -22.53 -5.20 15.49
CA ASP A 320 -22.14 -6.60 15.70
C ASP A 320 -23.10 -7.34 16.66
N TYR A 321 -23.76 -6.61 17.53
CA TYR A 321 -24.72 -7.13 18.53
C TYR A 321 -26.18 -6.84 18.16
N CYS A 322 -26.43 -6.61 16.86
CA CYS A 322 -27.75 -6.27 16.36
C CYS A 322 -28.11 -7.12 15.14
N LYS A 323 -29.40 -7.50 15.07
CA LYS A 323 -29.98 -8.09 13.84
C LYS A 323 -30.81 -7.01 13.16
N LYS A 324 -30.51 -6.70 11.89
CA LYS A 324 -31.32 -5.80 11.08
C LYS A 324 -32.67 -6.47 10.75
N LEU A 325 -33.76 -5.69 10.86
CA LEU A 325 -35.12 -6.11 10.57
C LEU A 325 -35.58 -5.66 9.21
#